data_0f56376fc794ae58c7d1a0e4d1560c74
#
_entry.id   0f56376fc794ae58c7d1a0e4d1560c74
#
_cell.length_a   1.000
_cell.length_b   1.000
_cell.length_c   1.000
_cell.angle_alpha   90.00
_cell.angle_beta   90.00
_cell.angle_gamma   90.00
#
_symmetry.space_group_name_H-M   'P 1'
#
loop_
_entity.id
_entity.type
_entity.pdbx_description
1 polymer ?
#
loop_
_entity_poly.entity_id
_entity_poly.type
_entity_poly.pdbx_seq_one_letter_code
_entity_poly.pdbx_strand_id
1 'polypeptide(L)'
;EVWQIVGYYLVLATAVWMYRAGVKKSENGKIFAWKIRAVYAGMVCFAILLISYRPYEDFRIACLDVGQGDGIVVEIENRWNILIDGGSTNKNELGKYQLLPYLKSRGISRLDGIYVSHTDEDHISGVRELLEFVEKDLTSLRIENLILPKWSDIQENKNYRELTELAESAGVRVLTMKAGDEI
;
A
#
# COMPACT_ATOMS: atom_id res chain seq x y z
N GLU A 1 6.95 -0.81 14.42
CA GLU A 1 6.75 0.39 13.57
C GLU A 1 6.97 1.69 14.35
N VAL A 2 6.34 1.89 15.53
CA VAL A 2 6.63 3.08 16.37
C VAL A 2 8.11 3.12 16.76
N TRP A 3 8.71 1.99 17.05
CA TRP A 3 10.14 1.86 17.39
C TRP A 3 11.07 2.28 16.25
N GLN A 4 10.70 2.03 15.01
CA GLN A 4 11.47 2.46 13.82
C GLN A 4 11.47 3.99 13.72
N ILE A 5 10.33 4.63 13.95
CA ILE A 5 10.19 6.09 13.96
C ILE A 5 11.04 6.70 15.08
N VAL A 6 10.93 6.16 16.30
CA VAL A 6 11.74 6.60 17.44
C VAL A 6 13.23 6.41 17.17
N GLY A 7 13.63 5.25 16.65
CA GLY A 7 15.02 4.96 16.27
C GLY A 7 15.56 5.93 15.22
N TYR A 8 14.76 6.23 14.20
CA TYR A 8 15.12 7.21 13.16
C TYR A 8 15.40 8.60 13.76
N TYR A 9 14.50 9.11 14.60
CA TYR A 9 14.70 10.44 15.21
C TYR A 9 15.87 10.47 16.20
N LEU A 10 16.14 9.38 16.91
CA LEU A 10 17.32 9.28 17.79
C LEU A 10 18.63 9.31 16.97
N VAL A 11 18.71 8.59 15.87
CA VAL A 11 19.86 8.62 14.96
C VAL A 11 20.04 10.03 14.40
N LEU A 12 18.97 10.68 13.99
CA LEU A 12 19.00 12.03 13.43
C LEU A 12 19.45 13.07 14.47
N ALA A 13 18.94 12.98 15.69
CA ALA A 13 19.32 13.86 16.81
C ALA A 13 20.80 13.68 17.20
N THR A 14 21.28 12.42 17.28
CA THR A 14 22.69 12.14 17.57
C THR A 14 23.60 12.62 16.45
N ALA A 15 23.21 12.48 15.19
CA ALA A 15 23.93 13.02 14.04
C ALA A 15 24.08 14.54 14.13
N VAL A 16 23.00 15.27 14.38
CA VAL A 16 23.02 16.75 14.54
C VAL A 16 23.88 17.18 15.72
N TRP A 17 23.79 16.47 16.85
CA TRP A 17 24.59 16.74 18.03
C TRP A 17 26.10 16.54 17.76
N MET A 18 26.47 15.42 17.15
CA MET A 18 27.87 15.14 16.78
C MET A 18 28.42 16.16 15.79
N TYR A 19 27.61 16.59 14.80
CA TYR A 19 28.00 17.63 13.87
C TYR A 19 28.34 18.92 14.61
N ARG A 20 27.45 19.40 15.46
CA ARG A 20 27.67 20.63 16.25
C ARG A 20 28.87 20.52 17.17
N ALA A 21 29.09 19.36 17.80
CA ALA A 21 30.25 19.11 18.67
C ALA A 21 31.57 19.04 17.87
N GLY A 22 31.55 18.40 16.68
CA GLY A 22 32.73 18.25 15.82
C GLY A 22 33.19 19.55 15.16
N VAL A 23 32.24 20.40 14.75
CA VAL A 23 32.55 21.73 14.15
C VAL A 23 33.24 22.65 15.17
N LYS A 24 32.95 22.54 16.47
CA LYS A 24 33.58 23.36 17.52
C LYS A 24 35.03 22.99 17.85
N LYS A 25 35.54 21.80 17.45
CA LYS A 25 36.81 21.25 17.92
C LYS A 25 37.91 21.08 16.84
N SER A 26 37.73 21.55 15.63
CA SER A 26 38.66 21.26 14.52
C SER A 26 39.60 22.42 14.22
N GLU A 27 40.79 22.37 14.80
CA GLU A 27 41.95 23.19 14.36
C GLU A 27 42.82 22.50 13.30
N ASN A 28 42.67 21.17 13.06
CA ASN A 28 43.42 20.40 12.06
C ASN A 28 42.50 19.78 11.01
N GLY A 29 42.02 20.63 10.10
CA GLY A 29 40.77 20.51 9.34
C GLY A 29 40.61 19.46 8.24
N LYS A 30 41.59 18.66 7.79
CA LYS A 30 41.37 17.83 6.59
C LYS A 30 41.14 16.35 6.85
N ILE A 31 41.88 15.75 7.75
CA ILE A 31 41.76 14.29 8.06
C ILE A 31 40.54 14.01 8.95
N PHE A 32 40.13 14.96 9.75
CA PHE A 32 38.98 14.81 10.64
C PHE A 32 37.64 14.95 9.89
N ALA A 33 37.61 15.81 8.87
CA ALA A 33 36.38 16.07 8.11
C ALA A 33 35.87 14.86 7.32
N TRP A 34 36.76 14.04 6.71
CA TRP A 34 36.30 12.87 5.96
C TRP A 34 35.78 11.74 6.88
N LYS A 35 36.39 11.54 8.05
CA LYS A 35 35.91 10.57 9.06
C LYS A 35 34.52 10.94 9.56
N ILE A 36 34.28 12.22 9.83
CA ILE A 36 32.96 12.71 10.22
C ILE A 36 31.94 12.47 9.11
N ARG A 37 32.28 12.78 7.84
CA ARG A 37 31.38 12.54 6.69
C ARG A 37 31.05 11.05 6.54
N ALA A 38 32.03 10.17 6.73
CA ALA A 38 31.83 8.72 6.68
C ALA A 38 30.88 8.23 7.81
N VAL A 39 31.02 8.75 9.02
CA VAL A 39 30.11 8.46 10.13
C VAL A 39 28.69 8.93 9.80
N TYR A 40 28.52 10.14 9.27
CA TYR A 40 27.19 10.62 8.85
C TYR A 40 26.58 9.78 7.75
N ALA A 41 27.38 9.42 6.73
CA ALA A 41 26.90 8.55 5.67
C ALA A 41 26.45 7.19 6.24
N GLY A 42 27.22 6.60 7.15
CA GLY A 42 26.85 5.37 7.84
C GLY A 42 25.56 5.51 8.66
N MET A 43 25.39 6.62 9.39
CA MET A 43 24.18 6.86 10.17
C MET A 43 22.94 7.05 9.28
N VAL A 44 23.09 7.76 8.16
CA VAL A 44 22.00 7.92 7.17
C VAL A 44 21.63 6.58 6.55
N CYS A 45 22.62 5.79 6.13
CA CYS A 45 22.39 4.43 5.62
C CYS A 45 21.68 3.56 6.65
N PHE A 46 22.13 3.59 7.91
CA PHE A 46 21.49 2.84 8.99
C PHE A 46 20.05 3.29 9.25
N ALA A 47 19.79 4.60 9.22
CA ALA A 47 18.43 5.13 9.36
C ALA A 47 17.53 4.66 8.20
N ILE A 48 18.04 4.66 6.96
CA ILE A 48 17.31 4.15 5.79
C ILE A 48 17.02 2.66 5.97
N LEU A 49 18.01 1.86 6.40
CA LEU A 49 17.82 0.43 6.66
C LEU A 49 16.77 0.17 7.75
N LEU A 50 16.77 0.97 8.83
CA LEU A 50 15.76 0.84 9.90
C LEU A 50 14.35 1.11 9.40
N ILE A 51 14.17 2.15 8.56
CA ILE A 51 12.85 2.49 8.00
C ILE A 51 12.43 1.47 6.96
N SER A 52 13.37 0.94 6.18
CA SER A 52 13.12 -0.05 5.13
C SER A 52 12.92 -1.46 5.66
N TYR A 53 13.36 -1.73 6.91
CA TYR A 53 13.21 -3.06 7.50
C TYR A 53 11.74 -3.38 7.75
N ARG A 54 11.26 -4.43 7.13
CA ARG A 54 9.93 -4.99 7.36
C ARG A 54 10.09 -6.40 7.88
N PRO A 55 9.50 -6.72 9.03
CA PRO A 55 9.51 -8.10 9.50
C PRO A 55 8.79 -8.98 8.47
N TYR A 56 9.35 -10.16 8.25
CA TYR A 56 8.70 -11.17 7.42
C TYR A 56 7.43 -11.64 8.13
N GLU A 57 6.31 -11.65 7.41
CA GLU A 57 5.04 -12.20 7.86
C GLU A 57 4.60 -13.24 6.84
N ASP A 58 4.39 -14.48 7.32
CA ASP A 58 3.94 -15.58 6.45
C ASP A 58 2.54 -15.32 5.90
N PHE A 59 1.67 -14.78 6.77
CA PHE A 59 0.28 -14.55 6.43
C PHE A 59 -0.33 -13.46 7.32
N ARG A 60 -1.03 -12.51 6.69
CA ARG A 60 -1.78 -11.47 7.40
C ARG A 60 -3.14 -11.27 6.76
N ILE A 61 -4.17 -11.17 7.58
CA ILE A 61 -5.49 -10.69 7.19
C ILE A 61 -5.78 -9.41 7.96
N ALA A 62 -6.19 -8.37 7.28
CA ALA A 62 -6.61 -7.11 7.87
C ALA A 62 -8.03 -6.76 7.40
N CYS A 63 -8.98 -6.78 8.33
CA CYS A 63 -10.32 -6.25 8.10
C CYS A 63 -10.26 -4.73 8.34
N LEU A 64 -10.63 -3.96 7.34
CA LEU A 64 -10.59 -2.50 7.39
C LEU A 64 -11.90 -1.97 7.96
N ASP A 65 -11.82 -0.93 8.78
CA ASP A 65 -13.02 -0.22 9.23
C ASP A 65 -13.58 0.63 8.10
N VAL A 66 -14.36 0.03 7.23
CA VAL A 66 -15.00 0.69 6.09
C VAL A 66 -16.39 1.25 6.42
N GLY A 67 -16.87 1.06 7.64
CA GLY A 67 -18.24 1.42 8.05
C GLY A 67 -19.25 0.37 7.61
N GLN A 68 -20.32 0.78 6.91
CA GLN A 68 -21.29 -0.16 6.34
C GLN A 68 -20.76 -0.67 4.99
N GLY A 69 -20.11 -1.83 5.03
CA GLY A 69 -19.51 -2.46 3.87
C GLY A 69 -18.41 -3.43 4.25
N ASP A 70 -17.70 -3.94 3.28
CA ASP A 70 -16.61 -4.89 3.47
C ASP A 70 -15.32 -4.41 2.79
N GLY A 71 -14.20 -4.73 3.43
CA GLY A 71 -12.86 -4.46 2.90
C GLY A 71 -11.83 -5.25 3.66
N ILE A 72 -11.25 -6.27 3.02
CA ILE A 72 -10.29 -7.18 3.64
C ILE A 72 -9.02 -7.20 2.79
N VAL A 73 -7.87 -6.93 3.40
CA VAL A 73 -6.57 -7.08 2.75
C VAL A 73 -5.89 -8.34 3.26
N VAL A 74 -5.46 -9.17 2.34
CA VAL A 74 -4.73 -10.42 2.61
C VAL A 74 -3.32 -10.28 2.03
N GLU A 75 -2.32 -10.42 2.90
CA GLU A 75 -0.90 -10.42 2.55
C GLU A 75 -0.34 -11.83 2.79
N ILE A 76 0.30 -12.43 1.79
CA ILE A 76 0.85 -13.80 1.86
C ILE A 76 2.34 -13.74 1.52
N GLU A 77 3.18 -14.22 2.44
CA GLU A 77 4.64 -14.36 2.27
C GLU A 77 5.36 -13.08 1.79
N ASN A 78 4.81 -11.90 2.10
CA ASN A 78 5.27 -10.62 1.57
C ASN A 78 5.38 -10.57 0.02
N ARG A 79 4.66 -11.44 -0.67
CA ARG A 79 4.69 -11.61 -2.14
C ARG A 79 3.35 -11.33 -2.79
N TRP A 80 2.28 -11.84 -2.19
CA TRP A 80 0.93 -11.75 -2.73
C TRP A 80 0.09 -10.81 -1.89
N ASN A 81 -0.51 -9.84 -2.54
CA ASN A 81 -1.39 -8.87 -1.90
C ASN A 81 -2.74 -8.93 -2.58
N ILE A 82 -3.75 -9.25 -1.82
CA ILE A 82 -5.12 -9.43 -2.28
C ILE A 82 -6.02 -8.47 -1.53
N LEU A 83 -6.90 -7.80 -2.24
CA LEU A 83 -8.02 -7.06 -1.67
C LEU A 83 -9.29 -7.86 -1.92
N ILE A 84 -10.07 -8.13 -0.89
CA ILE A 84 -11.39 -8.74 -0.99
C ILE A 84 -12.40 -7.67 -0.63
N ASP A 85 -13.24 -7.32 -1.58
CA ASP A 85 -14.15 -6.18 -1.52
C ASP A 85 -13.45 -4.86 -1.16
N GLY A 86 -14.16 -3.80 -1.06
CA GLY A 86 -13.60 -2.50 -0.70
C GLY A 86 -14.63 -1.42 -0.96
N GLY A 87 -15.78 -1.54 -0.30
CA GLY A 87 -16.86 -0.60 -0.46
C GLY A 87 -17.45 -0.11 0.85
N SER A 88 -18.29 0.90 0.76
CA SER A 88 -19.04 1.44 1.88
C SER A 88 -20.25 2.23 1.38
N THR A 89 -21.37 2.12 2.10
CA THR A 89 -22.55 2.95 1.86
C THR A 89 -22.59 4.22 2.70
N ASN A 90 -21.77 4.33 3.75
CA ASN A 90 -21.79 5.46 4.68
C ASN A 90 -20.45 6.22 4.78
N LYS A 91 -19.40 5.77 4.08
CA LYS A 91 -18.13 6.50 3.98
C LYS A 91 -17.87 6.87 2.52
N ASN A 92 -17.74 8.16 2.26
CA ASN A 92 -17.38 8.67 0.95
C ASN A 92 -15.86 8.61 0.71
N GLU A 93 -15.46 8.51 -0.55
CA GLU A 93 -14.06 8.50 -0.99
C GLU A 93 -13.22 7.44 -0.21
N LEU A 94 -13.80 6.23 -0.05
CA LEU A 94 -13.18 5.14 0.72
C LEU A 94 -11.83 4.72 0.12
N GLY A 95 -11.75 4.65 -1.20
CA GLY A 95 -10.51 4.33 -1.92
C GLY A 95 -9.40 5.31 -1.60
N LYS A 96 -9.72 6.60 -1.58
CA LYS A 96 -8.78 7.70 -1.36
C LYS A 96 -8.32 7.82 0.10
N TYR A 97 -9.24 7.72 1.06
CA TYR A 97 -8.94 8.04 2.45
C TYR A 97 -8.69 6.83 3.33
N GLN A 98 -9.03 5.63 2.88
CA GLN A 98 -8.81 4.41 3.66
C GLN A 98 -8.02 3.33 2.91
N LEU A 99 -8.50 2.86 1.75
CA LEU A 99 -7.85 1.75 1.06
C LEU A 99 -6.42 2.12 0.62
N LEU A 100 -6.27 3.20 -0.14
CA LEU A 100 -4.97 3.62 -0.65
C LEU A 100 -3.97 4.02 0.45
N PRO A 101 -4.35 4.78 1.50
CA PRO A 101 -3.47 5.04 2.64
C PRO A 101 -3.08 3.78 3.40
N TYR A 102 -3.99 2.84 3.60
CA TYR A 102 -3.67 1.55 4.22
C TYR A 102 -2.63 0.79 3.40
N LEU A 103 -2.87 0.58 2.10
CA LEU A 103 -1.95 -0.10 1.20
C LEU A 103 -0.57 0.57 1.21
N LYS A 104 -0.52 1.90 1.12
CA LYS A 104 0.73 2.67 1.21
C LYS A 104 1.44 2.49 2.56
N SER A 105 0.71 2.50 3.67
CA SER A 105 1.28 2.29 5.01
C SER A 105 1.91 0.90 5.15
N ARG A 106 1.34 -0.08 4.46
CA ARG A 106 1.89 -1.45 4.37
C ARG A 106 2.99 -1.57 3.31
N GLY A 107 3.21 -0.49 2.48
CA GLY A 107 4.13 -0.47 1.33
C GLY A 107 3.72 -1.43 0.24
N ILE A 108 2.43 -1.72 0.17
CA ILE A 108 1.83 -2.45 -0.93
C ILE A 108 1.72 -1.49 -2.12
N SER A 109 2.52 -1.72 -3.14
CA SER A 109 2.50 -0.98 -4.41
C SER A 109 1.90 -1.80 -5.54
N ARG A 110 1.54 -3.07 -5.28
CA ARG A 110 0.90 -3.98 -6.22
C ARG A 110 -0.14 -4.82 -5.50
N LEU A 111 -1.34 -4.88 -6.07
CA LEU A 111 -2.36 -5.87 -5.76
C LEU A 111 -2.34 -6.93 -6.86
N ASP A 112 -2.15 -8.17 -6.47
CA ASP A 112 -2.17 -9.32 -7.37
C ASP A 112 -3.60 -9.65 -7.81
N GLY A 113 -4.57 -9.31 -6.96
CA GLY A 113 -5.98 -9.41 -7.29
C GLY A 113 -6.88 -8.59 -6.37
N ILE A 114 -7.95 -8.08 -6.95
CA ILE A 114 -9.12 -7.58 -6.22
C ILE A 114 -10.25 -8.56 -6.46
N TYR A 115 -10.70 -9.20 -5.40
CA TYR A 115 -11.84 -10.13 -5.43
C TYR A 115 -13.09 -9.40 -4.99
N VAL A 116 -14.11 -9.41 -5.84
CA VAL A 116 -15.40 -8.82 -5.55
C VAL A 116 -16.40 -9.93 -5.30
N SER A 117 -16.99 -9.94 -4.12
CA SER A 117 -17.99 -10.95 -3.75
C SER A 117 -19.32 -10.72 -4.48
N HIS A 118 -19.74 -9.46 -4.56
CA HIS A 118 -20.90 -9.00 -5.34
C HIS A 118 -20.77 -7.49 -5.63
N THR A 119 -21.57 -6.98 -6.54
CA THR A 119 -21.40 -5.65 -7.12
C THR A 119 -22.29 -4.57 -6.51
N ASP A 120 -22.65 -4.71 -5.22
CA ASP A 120 -23.34 -3.65 -4.48
C ASP A 120 -22.34 -2.59 -3.99
N GLU A 121 -22.80 -1.36 -3.77
CA GLU A 121 -21.93 -0.22 -3.45
C GLU A 121 -21.08 -0.41 -2.18
N ASP A 122 -21.60 -1.14 -1.21
CA ASP A 122 -20.90 -1.44 0.03
C ASP A 122 -19.74 -2.45 -0.13
N HIS A 123 -19.57 -3.01 -1.33
CA HIS A 123 -18.45 -3.89 -1.68
C HIS A 123 -17.54 -3.31 -2.75
N ILE A 124 -18.03 -2.37 -3.58
CA ILE A 124 -17.27 -1.92 -4.75
C ILE A 124 -16.95 -0.42 -4.81
N SER A 125 -17.56 0.43 -3.98
CA SER A 125 -17.39 1.90 -4.12
C SER A 125 -15.93 2.33 -4.05
N GLY A 126 -15.15 1.83 -3.10
CA GLY A 126 -13.72 2.14 -2.99
C GLY A 126 -12.87 1.38 -4.03
N VAL A 127 -13.30 0.19 -4.46
CA VAL A 127 -12.63 -0.54 -5.57
C VAL A 127 -12.72 0.29 -6.86
N ARG A 128 -13.89 0.85 -7.15
CA ARG A 128 -14.10 1.76 -8.29
C ARG A 128 -13.15 2.96 -8.22
N GLU A 129 -13.02 3.59 -7.06
CA GLU A 129 -12.09 4.71 -6.87
C GLU A 129 -10.62 4.28 -7.09
N LEU A 130 -10.20 3.10 -6.61
CA LEU A 130 -8.85 2.61 -6.84
C LEU A 130 -8.57 2.41 -8.32
N LEU A 131 -9.50 1.83 -9.08
CA LEU A 131 -9.39 1.65 -10.51
C LEU A 131 -9.33 3.00 -11.25
N GLU A 132 -10.15 3.98 -10.86
CA GLU A 132 -10.08 5.34 -11.40
C GLU A 132 -8.73 6.02 -11.14
N PHE A 133 -8.14 5.81 -9.96
CA PHE A 133 -6.81 6.37 -9.67
C PHE A 133 -5.72 5.73 -10.53
N VAL A 134 -5.83 4.43 -10.80
CA VAL A 134 -4.90 3.73 -11.70
C VAL A 134 -5.09 4.20 -13.14
N GLU A 135 -6.33 4.27 -13.64
CA GLU A 135 -6.65 4.74 -14.99
C GLU A 135 -6.11 6.15 -15.26
N LYS A 136 -6.24 7.05 -14.26
CA LYS A 136 -5.83 8.46 -14.37
C LYS A 136 -4.37 8.73 -13.97
N ASP A 137 -3.56 7.69 -13.75
CA ASP A 137 -2.17 7.80 -13.26
C ASP A 137 -2.03 8.64 -11.97
N LEU A 138 -3.04 8.65 -11.10
CA LEU A 138 -3.04 9.39 -9.83
C LEU A 138 -2.36 8.64 -8.69
N THR A 139 -1.96 7.40 -8.93
CA THR A 139 -1.29 6.54 -7.94
C THR A 139 -0.22 5.69 -8.60
N SER A 140 0.78 5.29 -7.81
CA SER A 140 1.77 4.29 -8.21
C SER A 140 1.31 2.85 -7.92
N LEU A 141 0.11 2.66 -7.41
CA LEU A 141 -0.48 1.34 -7.18
C LEU A 141 -0.72 0.65 -8.53
N ARG A 142 -0.32 -0.61 -8.61
CA ARG A 142 -0.63 -1.50 -9.74
C ARG A 142 -1.65 -2.52 -9.31
N ILE A 143 -2.62 -2.79 -10.16
CA ILE A 143 -3.64 -3.82 -9.96
C ILE A 143 -3.50 -4.78 -11.14
N GLU A 144 -3.22 -6.05 -10.85
CA GLU A 144 -3.00 -7.05 -11.91
C GLU A 144 -4.32 -7.65 -12.40
N ASN A 145 -5.21 -8.01 -11.48
CA ASN A 145 -6.45 -8.69 -11.80
C ASN A 145 -7.62 -8.12 -11.00
N LEU A 146 -8.77 -7.99 -11.65
CA LEU A 146 -10.08 -7.81 -11.02
C LEU A 146 -10.85 -9.12 -11.19
N ILE A 147 -11.22 -9.76 -10.09
CA ILE A 147 -11.91 -11.04 -10.07
C ILE A 147 -13.35 -10.81 -9.66
N LEU A 148 -14.26 -11.06 -10.59
CA LEU A 148 -15.69 -10.85 -10.42
C LEU A 148 -16.43 -12.20 -10.30
N PRO A 149 -17.54 -12.28 -9.59
CA PRO A 149 -18.32 -13.49 -9.51
C PRO A 149 -18.94 -13.84 -10.87
N LYS A 150 -18.95 -15.11 -11.23
CA LYS A 150 -19.59 -15.60 -12.45
C LYS A 150 -21.08 -15.84 -12.18
N TRP A 151 -21.92 -14.91 -12.63
CA TRP A 151 -23.39 -15.04 -12.54
C TRP A 151 -24.03 -15.19 -13.91
N SER A 152 -25.24 -15.76 -13.94
CA SER A 152 -26.00 -15.98 -15.17
C SER A 152 -26.51 -14.67 -15.80
N ASP A 153 -26.81 -13.66 -14.99
CA ASP A 153 -27.48 -12.41 -15.44
C ASP A 153 -26.56 -11.18 -15.41
N ILE A 154 -25.27 -11.40 -15.64
CA ILE A 154 -24.20 -10.36 -15.63
C ILE A 154 -24.51 -9.18 -16.55
N GLN A 155 -25.17 -9.42 -17.70
CA GLN A 155 -25.42 -8.37 -18.68
C GLN A 155 -26.44 -7.32 -18.23
N GLU A 156 -27.26 -7.61 -17.23
CA GLU A 156 -28.27 -6.68 -16.71
C GLU A 156 -27.73 -5.84 -15.51
N ASN A 157 -26.66 -6.27 -14.85
CA ASN A 157 -26.10 -5.55 -13.71
C ASN A 157 -25.22 -4.38 -14.18
N LYS A 158 -25.73 -3.15 -13.95
CA LYS A 158 -25.06 -1.90 -14.32
C LYS A 158 -23.68 -1.77 -13.66
N ASN A 159 -23.58 -2.01 -12.36
CA ASN A 159 -22.33 -1.87 -11.59
C ASN A 159 -21.25 -2.86 -12.08
N TYR A 160 -21.67 -4.06 -12.46
CA TYR A 160 -20.75 -5.06 -13.02
C TYR A 160 -20.13 -4.58 -14.33
N ARG A 161 -20.93 -4.04 -15.23
CA ARG A 161 -20.45 -3.51 -16.52
C ARG A 161 -19.52 -2.33 -16.32
N GLU A 162 -19.95 -1.35 -15.53
CA GLU A 162 -19.13 -0.16 -15.23
C GLU A 162 -17.77 -0.53 -14.63
N LEU A 163 -17.75 -1.49 -13.69
CA LEU A 163 -16.52 -1.94 -13.06
C LEU A 163 -15.61 -2.69 -14.05
N THR A 164 -16.19 -3.48 -14.94
CA THR A 164 -15.45 -4.18 -16.01
C THR A 164 -14.84 -3.19 -16.99
N GLU A 165 -15.62 -2.25 -17.51
CA GLU A 165 -15.16 -1.22 -18.46
C GLU A 165 -14.05 -0.35 -17.84
N LEU A 166 -14.20 0.01 -16.58
CA LEU A 166 -13.20 0.80 -15.85
C LEU A 166 -11.90 0.00 -15.63
N ALA A 167 -11.99 -1.27 -15.26
CA ALA A 167 -10.83 -2.13 -15.08
C ALA A 167 -10.06 -2.32 -16.41
N GLU A 168 -10.77 -2.54 -17.50
CA GLU A 168 -10.17 -2.66 -18.83
C GLU A 168 -9.48 -1.36 -19.26
N SER A 169 -10.10 -0.20 -19.02
CA SER A 169 -9.49 1.10 -19.33
C SER A 169 -8.26 1.39 -18.48
N ALA A 170 -8.24 0.91 -17.23
CA ALA A 170 -7.09 0.98 -16.34
C ALA A 170 -5.97 -0.05 -16.67
N GLY A 171 -6.17 -0.90 -17.67
CA GLY A 171 -5.22 -1.96 -18.04
C GLY A 171 -5.20 -3.14 -17.07
N VAL A 172 -6.25 -3.29 -16.26
CA VAL A 172 -6.40 -4.38 -15.30
C VAL A 172 -7.11 -5.56 -15.96
N ARG A 173 -6.58 -6.78 -15.78
CA ARG A 173 -7.20 -7.98 -16.32
C ARG A 173 -8.46 -8.33 -15.56
N VAL A 174 -9.57 -8.53 -16.26
CA VAL A 174 -10.83 -8.97 -15.67
C VAL A 174 -10.95 -10.49 -15.78
N LEU A 175 -11.18 -11.14 -14.66
CA LEU A 175 -11.40 -12.57 -14.53
C LEU A 175 -12.76 -12.83 -13.88
N THR A 176 -13.37 -13.97 -14.19
CA THR A 176 -14.62 -14.40 -13.55
C THR A 176 -14.42 -15.73 -12.84
N MET A 177 -14.95 -15.83 -11.63
CA MET A 177 -14.85 -17.04 -10.80
C MET A 177 -16.19 -17.48 -10.24
N LYS A 178 -16.32 -18.79 -10.06
CA LYS A 178 -17.40 -19.43 -9.30
C LYS A 178 -16.81 -20.33 -8.19
N ALA A 179 -17.63 -20.73 -7.27
CA ALA A 179 -17.22 -21.67 -6.22
C ALA A 179 -16.61 -22.95 -6.82
N GLY A 180 -15.40 -23.30 -6.36
CA GLY A 180 -14.63 -24.44 -6.81
C GLY A 180 -13.62 -24.17 -7.94
N ASP A 181 -13.56 -22.96 -8.48
CA ASP A 181 -12.50 -22.57 -9.38
C ASP A 181 -11.20 -22.28 -8.59
N GLU A 182 -10.04 -22.57 -9.21
CA GLU A 182 -8.70 -22.24 -8.69
C GLU A 182 -8.01 -21.30 -9.68
N ILE A 183 -7.21 -20.37 -9.14
CA ILE A 183 -6.41 -19.42 -9.96
C ILE A 183 -4.92 -19.73 -9.78
#